data_1e934b93f7accf2f9a70aa76179c0cc8
#
_entry.id   1e934b93f7accf2f9a70aa76179c0cc8
#
_cell.length_a   1.000
_cell.length_b   1.000
_cell.length_c   1.000
_cell.angle_alpha   90.00
_cell.angle_beta   90.00
_cell.angle_gamma   90.00
#
_symmetry.space_group_name_H-M   'P 1'
#
loop_
_entity.id
_entity.type
_entity.pdbx_description
1 polymer ?
#
loop_
_entity_poly.entity_id
_entity_poly.type
_entity_poly.pdbx_seq_one_letter_code
_entity_poly.pdbx_strand_id
1 'polypeptide(L)'
;MSWLRTELWTAEVVYAGFGTPMLRGALAVQGGFVVGQGSLEELRARFPQAEVVHKGLALLPPPVNAHTHLDLSLLPLYRGPFAGFLSHVVAHRERRGLEGARRGLEELLASGAGAFADIVFKDEVMDFLLQESPLPAVAFYEVFAPEPPL
;
A
#
# COMPACT_ATOMS: atom_id res chain seq x y z
N MET A 1 -1.98 -8.96 28.37
CA MET A 1 -2.30 -10.13 27.53
C MET A 1 -3.42 -9.84 26.50
N SER A 2 -3.52 -8.62 25.94
CA SER A 2 -4.59 -8.25 25.00
C SER A 2 -4.37 -8.71 23.55
N TRP A 3 -3.15 -9.04 23.19
CA TRP A 3 -2.75 -9.48 21.83
C TRP A 3 -3.22 -10.87 21.43
N LEU A 4 -3.78 -11.66 22.36
CA LEU A 4 -4.40 -12.97 22.08
C LEU A 4 -5.92 -12.89 21.87
N ARG A 5 -6.53 -11.69 21.98
CA ARG A 5 -7.97 -11.53 21.75
C ARG A 5 -8.27 -11.77 20.26
N THR A 6 -9.26 -12.62 20.01
CA THR A 6 -9.78 -12.83 18.65
C THR A 6 -10.96 -11.90 18.42
N GLU A 7 -10.99 -11.24 17.26
CA GLU A 7 -12.12 -10.47 16.76
C GLU A 7 -12.67 -11.15 15.51
N LEU A 8 -13.99 -11.12 15.33
CA LEU A 8 -14.66 -11.54 14.10
C LEU A 8 -15.07 -10.29 13.33
N TRP A 9 -14.30 -9.97 12.31
CA TRP A 9 -14.58 -8.83 11.45
C TRP A 9 -15.58 -9.22 10.37
N THR A 10 -16.70 -8.50 10.28
CA THR A 10 -17.77 -8.74 9.31
C THR A 10 -17.92 -7.57 8.35
N ALA A 11 -18.35 -7.85 7.13
CA ALA A 11 -18.73 -6.87 6.13
C ALA A 11 -19.81 -7.43 5.19
N GLU A 12 -20.45 -6.56 4.40
CA GLU A 12 -21.41 -7.03 3.38
C GLU A 12 -20.70 -7.91 2.32
N VAL A 13 -19.43 -7.59 2.00
CA VAL A 13 -18.57 -8.40 1.13
C VAL A 13 -17.22 -8.61 1.80
N VAL A 14 -16.77 -9.87 1.85
CA VAL A 14 -15.42 -10.24 2.30
C VAL A 14 -14.70 -10.95 1.16
N TYR A 15 -13.57 -10.42 0.74
CA TYR A 15 -12.72 -11.02 -0.28
C TYR A 15 -11.29 -11.18 0.25
N ALA A 16 -10.82 -12.40 0.33
CA ALA A 16 -9.50 -12.72 0.90
C ALA A 16 -8.33 -12.58 -0.08
N GLY A 17 -8.59 -12.05 -1.29
CA GLY A 17 -7.55 -11.90 -2.33
C GLY A 17 -7.50 -13.06 -3.33
N PHE A 18 -8.22 -14.13 -3.09
CA PHE A 18 -8.35 -15.29 -3.98
C PHE A 18 -9.73 -15.94 -3.84
N GLY A 19 -10.15 -16.68 -4.86
CA GLY A 19 -11.45 -17.35 -4.87
C GLY A 19 -12.62 -16.41 -5.08
N THR A 20 -13.81 -16.85 -4.67
CA THR A 20 -15.04 -16.07 -4.79
C THR A 20 -15.27 -15.18 -3.57
N PRO A 21 -15.64 -13.91 -3.74
CA PRO A 21 -16.05 -13.07 -2.62
C PRO A 21 -17.20 -13.67 -1.83
N MET A 22 -17.15 -13.56 -0.52
CA MET A 22 -18.19 -14.04 0.40
C MET A 22 -19.16 -12.89 0.72
N LEU A 23 -20.43 -13.05 0.39
CA LEU A 23 -21.47 -12.12 0.83
C LEU A 23 -21.74 -12.34 2.32
N ARG A 24 -21.80 -11.26 3.10
CA ARG A 24 -21.97 -11.26 4.55
C ARG A 24 -20.99 -12.21 5.26
N GLY A 25 -19.77 -12.27 4.74
CA GLY A 25 -18.69 -13.07 5.27
C GLY A 25 -18.08 -12.50 6.55
N ALA A 26 -17.17 -13.28 7.12
CA ALA A 26 -16.39 -12.86 8.28
C ALA A 26 -14.92 -13.32 8.19
N LEU A 27 -14.05 -12.57 8.86
CA LEU A 27 -12.66 -12.91 9.11
C LEU A 27 -12.45 -13.05 10.61
N ALA A 28 -11.77 -14.09 11.07
CA ALA A 28 -11.25 -14.16 12.42
C ALA A 28 -9.84 -13.56 12.45
N VAL A 29 -9.66 -12.52 13.26
CA VAL A 29 -8.39 -11.79 13.40
C VAL A 29 -7.86 -11.96 14.82
N GLN A 30 -6.59 -12.37 14.93
CA GLN A 30 -5.93 -12.57 16.21
C GLN A 30 -4.48 -12.06 16.13
N GLY A 31 -4.09 -11.16 17.04
CA GLY A 31 -2.74 -10.62 17.05
C GLY A 31 -2.33 -9.91 15.75
N GLY A 32 -3.29 -9.32 15.02
CA GLY A 32 -3.05 -8.67 13.73
C GLY A 32 -3.04 -9.61 12.52
N PHE A 33 -3.27 -10.91 12.70
CA PHE A 33 -3.29 -11.90 11.62
C PHE A 33 -4.70 -12.45 11.38
N VAL A 34 -5.03 -12.70 10.11
CA VAL A 34 -6.23 -13.45 9.74
C VAL A 34 -5.98 -14.93 10.02
N VAL A 35 -6.71 -15.49 10.99
CA VAL A 35 -6.59 -16.88 11.43
C VAL A 35 -7.77 -17.77 10.96
N GLY A 36 -8.74 -17.18 10.29
CA GLY A 36 -9.87 -17.89 9.70
C GLY A 36 -10.73 -16.98 8.84
N GLN A 37 -11.43 -17.60 7.90
CA GLN A 37 -12.46 -16.95 7.07
C GLN A 37 -13.64 -17.92 6.88
N GLY A 38 -14.83 -17.38 6.68
CA GLY A 38 -16.05 -18.17 6.47
C GLY A 38 -17.30 -17.37 6.80
N SER A 39 -18.39 -18.09 7.07
CA SER A 39 -19.60 -17.47 7.62
C SER A 39 -19.37 -17.03 9.07
N LEU A 40 -20.14 -16.01 9.51
CA LEU A 40 -20.08 -15.57 10.91
C LEU A 40 -20.45 -16.72 11.87
N GLU A 41 -21.41 -17.58 11.47
CA GLU A 41 -21.86 -18.71 12.28
C GLU A 41 -20.72 -19.72 12.50
N GLU A 42 -20.05 -20.14 11.43
CA GLU A 42 -18.89 -21.06 11.50
C GLU A 42 -17.77 -20.51 12.38
N LEU A 43 -17.45 -19.21 12.20
CA LEU A 43 -16.38 -18.59 12.99
C LEU A 43 -16.78 -18.39 14.45
N ARG A 44 -18.04 -18.10 14.77
CA ARG A 44 -18.53 -18.06 16.15
C ARG A 44 -18.45 -19.43 16.83
N ALA A 45 -18.77 -20.49 16.11
CA ALA A 45 -18.63 -21.84 16.65
C ALA A 45 -17.16 -22.18 16.97
N ARG A 46 -16.24 -21.71 16.14
CA ARG A 46 -14.79 -21.93 16.31
C ARG A 46 -14.16 -20.99 17.36
N PHE A 47 -14.66 -19.77 17.48
CA PHE A 47 -14.15 -18.73 18.38
C PHE A 47 -15.29 -18.14 19.24
N PRO A 48 -15.86 -18.92 20.19
CA PRO A 48 -17.08 -18.54 20.90
C PRO A 48 -16.93 -17.31 21.80
N GLN A 49 -15.70 -16.94 22.17
CA GLN A 49 -15.40 -15.77 23.00
C GLN A 49 -14.98 -14.54 22.18
N ALA A 50 -14.98 -14.64 20.85
CA ALA A 50 -14.55 -13.55 19.99
C ALA A 50 -15.62 -12.44 19.93
N GLU A 51 -15.16 -11.19 19.96
CA GLU A 51 -16.02 -10.04 19.71
C GLU A 51 -16.32 -9.92 18.21
N VAL A 52 -17.56 -9.59 17.87
CA VAL A 52 -17.95 -9.31 16.48
C VAL A 52 -17.87 -7.83 16.23
N VAL A 53 -17.10 -7.46 15.20
CA VAL A 53 -16.88 -6.06 14.80
C VAL A 53 -17.29 -5.90 13.33
N HIS A 54 -18.33 -5.09 13.09
CA HIS A 54 -18.74 -4.79 11.71
C HIS A 54 -17.82 -3.71 11.11
N LYS A 55 -17.21 -3.99 9.95
CA LYS A 55 -16.23 -3.13 9.28
C LYS A 55 -16.81 -2.33 8.09
N GLY A 56 -18.08 -2.51 7.78
CA GLY A 56 -18.77 -1.77 6.73
C GLY A 56 -19.04 -2.56 5.45
N LEU A 57 -18.93 -1.91 4.29
CA LEU A 57 -19.38 -2.51 3.02
C LEU A 57 -18.47 -3.63 2.53
N ALA A 58 -17.16 -3.48 2.64
CA ALA A 58 -16.23 -4.49 2.13
C ALA A 58 -14.98 -4.62 3.00
N LEU A 59 -14.52 -5.87 3.14
CA LEU A 59 -13.19 -6.23 3.64
C LEU A 59 -12.41 -6.83 2.49
N LEU A 60 -11.31 -6.20 2.15
CA LEU A 60 -10.41 -6.57 1.06
C LEU A 60 -8.97 -6.57 1.57
N PRO A 61 -8.05 -7.34 0.97
CA PRO A 61 -6.63 -7.10 1.16
C PRO A 61 -6.31 -5.66 0.72
N PRO A 62 -5.39 -4.97 1.39
CA PRO A 62 -5.00 -3.63 0.97
C PRO A 62 -4.37 -3.70 -0.43
N PRO A 63 -4.63 -2.70 -1.29
CA PRO A 63 -4.05 -2.66 -2.64
C PRO A 63 -2.53 -2.51 -2.59
N VAL A 64 -1.85 -3.08 -3.58
CA VAL A 64 -0.42 -2.87 -3.80
C VAL A 64 -0.26 -1.86 -4.93
N ASN A 65 0.42 -0.74 -4.66
CA ASN A 65 0.79 0.19 -5.72
C ASN A 65 2.13 -0.28 -6.34
N ALA A 66 2.06 -1.01 -7.44
CA ALA A 66 3.21 -1.65 -8.07
C ALA A 66 4.14 -0.69 -8.86
N HIS A 67 3.83 0.60 -8.94
CA HIS A 67 4.66 1.58 -9.63
C HIS A 67 4.39 2.99 -9.11
N THR A 68 5.37 3.56 -8.41
CA THR A 68 5.33 4.95 -7.94
C THR A 68 6.64 5.67 -8.24
N HIS A 69 6.60 6.99 -8.14
CA HIS A 69 7.73 7.89 -8.07
C HIS A 69 7.43 8.87 -6.92
N LEU A 70 7.63 8.43 -5.68
CA LEU A 70 7.23 9.20 -4.50
C LEU A 70 7.93 10.57 -4.45
N ASP A 71 9.17 10.66 -4.92
CA ASP A 71 9.95 11.88 -4.99
C ASP A 71 9.38 12.96 -5.92
N LEU A 72 8.41 12.61 -6.78
CA LEU A 72 7.72 13.55 -7.67
C LEU A 72 6.50 14.22 -7.01
N SER A 73 6.14 13.87 -5.79
CA SER A 73 4.87 14.32 -5.17
C SER A 73 4.78 15.84 -4.92
N LEU A 74 5.91 16.55 -4.93
CA LEU A 74 5.94 18.01 -4.84
C LEU A 74 6.04 18.72 -6.19
N LEU A 75 6.04 17.97 -7.30
CA LEU A 75 6.04 18.58 -8.61
C LEU A 75 4.67 19.19 -8.92
N PRO A 76 4.62 20.32 -9.64
CA PRO A 76 3.37 20.86 -10.14
C PRO A 76 2.66 19.85 -11.04
N LEU A 77 1.33 19.79 -10.93
CA LEU A 77 0.54 18.87 -11.75
C LEU A 77 0.72 19.21 -13.24
N TYR A 78 1.24 18.27 -14.00
CA TYR A 78 1.36 18.39 -15.44
C TYR A 78 0.05 18.00 -16.14
N ARG A 79 -0.43 18.88 -17.02
CA ARG A 79 -1.65 18.68 -17.83
C ARG A 79 -1.34 18.92 -19.31
N GLY A 80 -0.56 18.02 -19.89
CA GLY A 80 -0.15 18.12 -21.30
C GLY A 80 0.06 16.75 -21.92
N PRO A 81 0.47 16.71 -23.19
CA PRO A 81 0.82 15.46 -23.87
C PRO A 81 1.96 14.73 -23.15
N PHE A 82 1.93 13.40 -23.17
CA PHE A 82 2.96 12.58 -22.50
C PHE A 82 4.39 12.96 -22.89
N ALA A 83 4.63 13.29 -24.16
CA ALA A 83 5.96 13.73 -24.63
C ALA A 83 6.53 14.97 -23.89
N GLY A 84 5.66 15.84 -23.35
CA GLY A 84 6.07 16.98 -22.54
C GLY A 84 6.29 16.67 -21.07
N PHE A 85 5.83 15.51 -20.58
CA PHE A 85 5.93 15.16 -19.17
C PHE A 85 7.39 15.05 -18.72
N LEU A 86 8.24 14.38 -19.50
CA LEU A 86 9.66 14.24 -19.17
C LEU A 86 10.35 15.62 -19.08
N SER A 87 10.07 16.51 -20.03
CA SER A 87 10.59 17.87 -19.99
C SER A 87 10.11 18.64 -18.76
N HIS A 88 8.85 18.43 -18.34
CA HIS A 88 8.29 19.01 -17.13
C HIS A 88 9.02 18.49 -15.88
N VAL A 89 9.26 17.19 -15.76
CA VAL A 89 10.02 16.59 -14.64
C VAL A 89 11.44 17.17 -14.58
N VAL A 90 12.12 17.26 -15.72
CA VAL A 90 13.49 17.84 -15.81
C VAL A 90 13.49 19.32 -15.41
N ALA A 91 12.50 20.10 -15.85
CA ALA A 91 12.38 21.52 -15.52
C ALA A 91 12.15 21.80 -14.02
N HIS A 92 11.62 20.81 -13.27
CA HIS A 92 11.34 20.92 -11.83
C HIS A 92 12.18 19.95 -10.98
N ARG A 93 13.32 19.50 -11.52
CA ARG A 93 14.16 18.47 -10.88
C ARG A 93 14.66 18.85 -9.47
N GLU A 94 14.75 20.15 -9.17
CA GLU A 94 15.14 20.66 -7.86
C GLU A 94 14.10 20.36 -6.76
N ARG A 95 12.86 20.07 -7.16
CA ARG A 95 11.78 19.66 -6.24
C ARG A 95 11.73 18.17 -5.97
N ARG A 96 12.55 17.38 -6.68
CA ARG A 96 12.67 15.94 -6.45
C ARG A 96 13.58 15.67 -5.26
N GLY A 97 13.27 14.68 -4.46
CA GLY A 97 14.11 14.20 -3.39
C GLY A 97 13.33 13.82 -2.14
N LEU A 98 14.01 13.84 -1.01
CA LEU A 98 13.51 13.29 0.25
C LEU A 98 12.18 13.92 0.71
N GLU A 99 12.02 15.24 0.59
CA GLU A 99 10.79 15.92 1.00
C GLU A 99 9.60 15.47 0.14
N GLY A 100 9.80 15.36 -1.18
CA GLY A 100 8.81 14.80 -2.10
C GLY A 100 8.46 13.36 -1.76
N ALA A 101 9.45 12.53 -1.47
CA ALA A 101 9.27 11.14 -1.12
C ALA A 101 8.49 10.97 0.20
N ARG A 102 8.78 11.78 1.22
CA ARG A 102 8.02 11.80 2.48
C ARG A 102 6.56 12.16 2.24
N ARG A 103 6.32 13.21 1.47
CA ARG A 103 4.95 13.62 1.10
C ARG A 103 4.21 12.54 0.32
N GLY A 104 4.87 11.93 -0.65
CA GLY A 104 4.31 10.82 -1.44
C GLY A 104 3.97 9.60 -0.60
N LEU A 105 4.82 9.26 0.37
CA LEU A 105 4.56 8.16 1.29
C LEU A 105 3.35 8.44 2.21
N GLU A 106 3.20 9.68 2.71
CA GLU A 106 2.02 10.09 3.47
C GLU A 106 0.73 9.94 2.66
N GLU A 107 0.73 10.38 1.41
CA GLU A 107 -0.41 10.24 0.51
C GLU A 107 -0.72 8.76 0.19
N LEU A 108 0.31 7.95 0.01
CA LEU A 108 0.17 6.52 -0.23
C LEU A 108 -0.45 5.81 0.99
N LEU A 109 0.01 6.13 2.21
CA LEU A 109 -0.56 5.63 3.45
C LEU A 109 -2.02 6.06 3.61
N ALA A 110 -2.34 7.32 3.35
CA ALA A 110 -3.69 7.86 3.42
C ALA A 110 -4.64 7.20 2.39
N SER A 111 -4.10 6.70 1.27
CA SER A 111 -4.87 5.97 0.26
C SER A 111 -5.27 4.54 0.67
N GLY A 112 -4.70 4.02 1.77
CA GLY A 112 -4.92 2.66 2.24
C GLY A 112 -4.09 1.60 1.52
N ALA A 113 -3.04 1.98 0.77
CA ALA A 113 -2.10 1.02 0.21
C ALA A 113 -1.42 0.19 1.31
N GLY A 114 -1.25 -1.10 1.08
CA GLY A 114 -0.60 -2.02 2.01
C GLY A 114 0.84 -2.39 1.64
N ALA A 115 1.23 -2.10 0.42
CA ALA A 115 2.60 -2.25 -0.09
C ALA A 115 2.78 -1.41 -1.34
N PHE A 116 4.03 -1.17 -1.74
CA PHE A 116 4.31 -0.43 -2.97
C PHE A 116 5.65 -0.81 -3.61
N ALA A 117 5.80 -0.40 -4.87
CA ALA A 117 7.07 -0.41 -5.59
C ALA A 117 7.39 1.00 -6.08
N ASP A 118 8.56 1.52 -5.76
CA ASP A 118 8.99 2.87 -6.08
C ASP A 118 10.20 2.89 -7.01
N ILE A 119 10.20 3.82 -7.96
CA ILE A 119 11.33 4.08 -8.84
C ILE A 119 12.14 5.23 -8.25
N VAL A 120 13.29 4.92 -7.71
CA VAL A 120 14.14 5.85 -6.95
C VAL A 120 15.28 6.38 -7.82
N PHE A 121 15.50 7.68 -7.75
CA PHE A 121 16.56 8.35 -8.49
C PHE A 121 17.71 8.87 -7.61
N LYS A 122 17.50 9.03 -6.29
CA LYS A 122 18.49 9.58 -5.36
C LYS A 122 18.75 8.65 -4.19
N ASP A 123 20.00 8.53 -3.78
CA ASP A 123 20.42 7.70 -2.64
C ASP A 123 19.65 8.03 -1.36
N GLU A 124 19.48 9.32 -1.06
CA GLU A 124 18.73 9.78 0.13
C GLU A 124 17.28 9.28 0.19
N VAL A 125 16.64 9.09 -0.98
CA VAL A 125 15.28 8.54 -1.07
C VAL A 125 15.32 7.03 -0.87
N MET A 126 16.32 6.35 -1.45
CA MET A 126 16.52 4.92 -1.25
C MET A 126 16.72 4.60 0.24
N ASP A 127 17.61 5.32 0.90
CA ASP A 127 17.91 5.14 2.32
C ASP A 127 16.66 5.37 3.18
N PHE A 128 15.90 6.43 2.88
CA PHE A 128 14.63 6.72 3.55
C PHE A 128 13.64 5.57 3.41
N LEU A 129 13.44 5.05 2.21
CA LEU A 129 12.48 3.96 1.98
C LEU A 129 12.89 2.66 2.68
N LEU A 130 14.19 2.35 2.68
CA LEU A 130 14.72 1.14 3.32
C LEU A 130 14.68 1.20 4.86
N GLN A 131 14.81 2.39 5.44
CA GLN A 131 14.96 2.56 6.90
C GLN A 131 13.70 3.05 7.59
N GLU A 132 12.89 3.87 6.93
CA GLU A 132 11.77 4.58 7.57
C GLU A 132 10.39 4.20 7.02
N SER A 133 10.29 3.45 5.91
CA SER A 133 8.97 3.08 5.38
C SER A 133 8.23 2.13 6.34
N PRO A 134 7.00 2.47 6.78
CA PRO A 134 6.17 1.59 7.59
C PRO A 134 5.48 0.49 6.76
N LEU A 135 5.53 0.58 5.41
CA LEU A 135 4.94 -0.39 4.51
C LEU A 135 6.01 -1.28 3.87
N PRO A 136 5.70 -2.54 3.59
CA PRO A 136 6.51 -3.35 2.69
C PRO A 136 6.71 -2.65 1.36
N ALA A 137 7.95 -2.52 0.92
CA ALA A 137 8.31 -1.82 -0.30
C ALA A 137 9.37 -2.56 -1.10
N VAL A 138 9.33 -2.37 -2.43
CA VAL A 138 10.44 -2.68 -3.33
C VAL A 138 10.88 -1.37 -3.96
N ALA A 139 12.16 -1.02 -3.79
CA ALA A 139 12.73 0.17 -4.42
C ALA A 139 13.62 -0.24 -5.59
N PHE A 140 13.35 0.33 -6.77
CA PHE A 140 14.15 0.15 -7.98
C PHE A 140 14.98 1.41 -8.20
N TYR A 141 16.30 1.26 -8.19
CA TYR A 141 17.17 2.40 -8.50
C TYR A 141 17.17 2.67 -10.02
N GLU A 142 16.74 3.86 -10.41
CA GLU A 142 16.70 4.26 -11.81
C GLU A 142 18.10 4.71 -12.26
N VAL A 143 18.69 3.96 -13.18
CA VAL A 143 20.00 4.26 -13.73
C VAL A 143 19.84 4.71 -15.17
N PHE A 144 20.25 5.93 -15.45
CA PHE A 144 20.42 6.41 -16.83
C PHE A 144 21.82 6.02 -17.27
N ALA A 145 21.92 4.97 -18.10
CA ALA A 145 23.21 4.61 -18.69
C ALA A 145 23.71 5.76 -19.56
N PRO A 146 24.98 6.18 -19.47
CA PRO A 146 25.60 6.93 -20.55
C PRO A 146 25.49 6.11 -21.83
N GLU A 147 25.39 6.77 -22.99
CA GLU A 147 25.31 6.11 -24.28
C GLU A 147 26.31 4.93 -24.34
N PRO A 148 25.91 3.77 -24.86
CA PRO A 148 26.86 2.65 -25.02
C PRO A 148 28.05 3.15 -25.80
N PRO A 149 29.26 2.78 -25.42
CA PRO A 149 30.45 3.11 -26.24
C PRO A 149 30.23 2.57 -27.66
N LEU A 150 30.35 3.46 -28.64
CA LEU A 150 30.31 3.13 -30.08
C LEU A 150 31.37 2.08 -30.43
#